data_ac1b9c406ab9118dd3a1719cda163103
#
_entry.id   ac1b9c406ab9118dd3a1719cda163103
#
_cell.length_a   1.000
_cell.length_b   1.000
_cell.length_c   1.000
_cell.angle_alpha   90.00
_cell.angle_beta   90.00
_cell.angle_gamma   90.00
#
_symmetry.space_group_name_H-M   'P 1'
#
loop_
_entity.id
_entity.type
_entity.pdbx_description
1 polymer ?
#
loop_
_entity_poly.entity_id
_entity_poly.type
_entity_poly.pdbx_seq_one_letter_code
_entity_poly.pdbx_strand_id
1 'polypeptide(L)'
;MSQTPPTHLILVVGAGPAGVAAADQLSSAGHEVAVINRDCKFGGLAEYGIFPTKHRLRNGLRKTYREILTRPNVHYFGNVTVGEHGHLRLEELRAFKPGAIIVASGAQGTKSLGLEGEKATGVFHAKDVVYHYNRLPSFSERPFHLGRHTAVIGIGDVMVDIAHWLTQFRHVPRVTAVARRGPAERKYNPKEIRAVCAQIDQSELTAEFNRIGSALSAVGQRPDVILSELRSELSACKTSDSTSILRFHFLASPRRVLADDRNYVRGLELEEMALAVRNGDVAAVGTGRRYEFPCDSIIFAVGDCVDDSLGLPSDNGAFVTNPHRTDQQPPTQHQPNDALFQAYDPPAGRVLDDVFVAGWARQASVGLVGIAKRDGDWCAQVVQRHLAGKPAVPVGTAQATLGELRRLIVSRQPAVIDRRALALLTLAEEEEAIRLGSAEFKFRTNEEMIAAIHRQQA
;
A
#
# COMPACT_ATOMS: atom_id res chain seq x y z
N MET A 1 8.18 30.97 -36.25
CA MET A 1 8.50 30.86 -34.81
C MET A 1 7.66 29.74 -34.24
N SER A 2 8.22 28.58 -33.95
CA SER A 2 7.50 27.49 -33.31
C SER A 2 7.15 27.96 -31.89
N GLN A 3 5.86 28.19 -31.64
CA GLN A 3 5.39 28.44 -30.29
C GLN A 3 5.70 27.21 -29.45
N THR A 4 6.56 27.36 -28.46
CA THR A 4 6.79 26.33 -27.46
C THR A 4 5.43 25.98 -26.84
N PRO A 5 5.05 24.69 -26.75
CA PRO A 5 3.75 24.32 -26.22
C PRO A 5 3.56 24.89 -24.80
N PRO A 6 2.34 25.24 -24.43
CA PRO A 6 2.05 25.78 -23.12
C PRO A 6 2.48 24.79 -22.04
N THR A 7 3.25 25.23 -21.08
CA THR A 7 3.75 24.38 -19.99
C THR A 7 3.22 24.85 -18.65
N HIS A 8 3.14 23.93 -17.70
CA HIS A 8 2.85 24.20 -16.29
C HIS A 8 3.85 23.44 -15.42
N LEU A 9 4.14 23.94 -14.23
CA LEU A 9 4.79 23.17 -13.18
C LEU A 9 3.73 22.35 -12.46
N ILE A 10 3.93 21.04 -12.37
CA ILE A 10 3.06 20.10 -11.65
C ILE A 10 3.86 19.45 -10.55
N LEU A 11 3.30 19.43 -9.35
CA LEU A 11 3.91 18.76 -8.19
C LEU A 11 3.19 17.41 -7.96
N VAL A 12 3.97 16.35 -7.84
CA VAL A 12 3.46 15.01 -7.52
C VAL A 12 4.03 14.58 -6.17
N VAL A 13 3.18 14.42 -5.18
CA VAL A 13 3.55 13.97 -3.83
C VAL A 13 3.38 12.45 -3.75
N GLY A 14 4.50 11.74 -3.78
CA GLY A 14 4.58 10.28 -3.78
C GLY A 14 5.00 9.70 -5.14
N ALA A 15 6.08 8.92 -5.13
CA ALA A 15 6.62 8.21 -6.30
C ALA A 15 6.21 6.73 -6.34
N GLY A 16 5.01 6.42 -5.87
CA GLY A 16 4.39 5.10 -6.02
C GLY A 16 3.80 4.90 -7.44
N PRO A 17 3.15 3.76 -7.70
CA PRO A 17 2.62 3.44 -9.03
C PRO A 17 1.71 4.51 -9.63
N ALA A 18 0.83 5.11 -8.82
CA ALA A 18 -0.07 6.17 -9.27
C ALA A 18 0.67 7.48 -9.59
N GLY A 19 1.59 7.90 -8.70
CA GLY A 19 2.36 9.14 -8.90
C GLY A 19 3.28 9.08 -10.10
N VAL A 20 3.96 7.92 -10.30
CA VAL A 20 4.84 7.73 -11.48
C VAL A 20 4.02 7.67 -12.78
N ALA A 21 2.84 7.05 -12.77
CA ALA A 21 1.94 7.01 -13.92
C ALA A 21 1.43 8.43 -14.27
N ALA A 22 1.05 9.22 -13.27
CA ALA A 22 0.66 10.61 -13.49
C ALA A 22 1.83 11.44 -14.05
N ALA A 23 3.03 11.27 -13.50
CA ALA A 23 4.24 11.94 -13.99
C ALA A 23 4.58 11.55 -15.43
N ASP A 24 4.37 10.28 -15.82
CA ASP A 24 4.53 9.79 -17.19
C ASP A 24 3.64 10.55 -18.18
N GLN A 25 2.34 10.58 -17.92
CA GLN A 25 1.35 11.22 -18.80
C GLN A 25 1.59 12.74 -18.90
N LEU A 26 1.83 13.40 -17.77
CA LEU A 26 1.96 14.86 -17.72
C LEU A 26 3.29 15.34 -18.30
N SER A 27 4.40 14.62 -18.08
CA SER A 27 5.68 14.94 -18.71
C SER A 27 5.65 14.68 -20.23
N SER A 28 4.94 13.64 -20.67
CA SER A 28 4.71 13.37 -22.11
C SER A 28 3.89 14.44 -22.79
N ALA A 29 3.01 15.13 -22.04
CA ALA A 29 2.25 16.29 -22.53
C ALA A 29 3.08 17.60 -22.53
N GLY A 30 4.36 17.56 -22.14
CA GLY A 30 5.26 18.72 -22.19
C GLY A 30 5.30 19.56 -20.91
N HIS A 31 4.69 19.11 -19.81
CA HIS A 31 4.74 19.82 -18.53
C HIS A 31 6.03 19.53 -17.75
N GLU A 32 6.45 20.49 -16.92
CA GLU A 32 7.50 20.30 -15.91
C GLU A 32 6.90 19.59 -14.71
N VAL A 33 7.44 18.44 -14.32
CA VAL A 33 6.90 17.62 -13.24
C VAL A 33 7.94 17.44 -12.13
N ALA A 34 7.61 17.90 -10.91
CA ALA A 34 8.42 17.67 -9.73
C ALA A 34 7.79 16.56 -8.87
N VAL A 35 8.50 15.45 -8.73
CA VAL A 35 8.08 14.30 -7.94
C VAL A 35 8.76 14.34 -6.57
N ILE A 36 8.01 14.57 -5.51
CA ILE A 36 8.49 14.65 -4.12
C ILE A 36 8.11 13.34 -3.43
N ASN A 37 9.10 12.63 -2.88
CA ASN A 37 8.91 11.31 -2.33
C ASN A 37 9.53 11.16 -0.93
N ARG A 38 8.77 10.62 0.01
CA ARG A 38 9.21 10.38 1.39
C ARG A 38 10.43 9.45 1.45
N ASP A 39 10.40 8.36 0.70
CA ASP A 39 11.45 7.36 0.70
C ASP A 39 12.61 7.77 -0.22
N CYS A 40 13.83 7.34 0.06
CA CYS A 40 14.98 7.59 -0.82
C CYS A 40 14.76 7.05 -2.22
N LYS A 41 14.11 5.87 -2.32
CA LYS A 41 13.83 5.19 -3.59
C LYS A 41 12.37 5.42 -4.01
N PHE A 42 12.16 5.46 -5.32
CA PHE A 42 10.83 5.47 -5.91
C PHE A 42 10.18 4.08 -5.87
N GLY A 43 8.91 4.01 -6.25
CA GLY A 43 8.15 2.78 -6.44
C GLY A 43 7.11 2.52 -5.36
N GLY A 44 7.25 3.07 -4.16
CA GLY A 44 6.32 2.83 -3.06
C GLY A 44 6.08 1.33 -2.87
N LEU A 45 4.82 0.85 -2.89
CA LEU A 45 4.50 -0.58 -2.75
C LEU A 45 4.94 -1.45 -3.95
N ALA A 46 5.25 -0.90 -5.12
CA ALA A 46 5.91 -1.66 -6.19
C ALA A 46 7.36 -2.02 -5.83
N GLU A 47 8.02 -1.20 -5.00
CA GLU A 47 9.36 -1.44 -4.46
C GLU A 47 9.33 -2.21 -3.13
N TYR A 48 8.43 -1.81 -2.21
CA TYR A 48 8.42 -2.26 -0.83
C TYR A 48 7.18 -3.08 -0.43
N GLY A 49 6.29 -3.41 -1.37
CA GLY A 49 5.09 -4.21 -1.14
C GLY A 49 5.09 -5.55 -1.85
N ILE A 50 5.79 -5.67 -2.97
CA ILE A 50 5.88 -6.93 -3.72
C ILE A 50 6.74 -7.93 -2.96
N PHE A 51 6.22 -9.17 -2.80
CA PHE A 51 6.91 -10.22 -2.04
C PHE A 51 8.33 -10.49 -2.58
N PRO A 52 9.36 -10.71 -1.73
CA PRO A 52 10.77 -10.80 -2.14
C PRO A 52 11.06 -11.79 -3.27
N THR A 53 10.39 -12.95 -3.31
CA THR A 53 10.60 -13.95 -4.37
C THR A 53 10.11 -13.52 -5.75
N LYS A 54 9.30 -12.45 -5.84
CA LYS A 54 8.80 -11.89 -7.10
C LYS A 54 9.73 -10.80 -7.67
N HIS A 55 11.04 -10.92 -7.44
CA HIS A 55 12.07 -9.93 -7.84
C HIS A 55 12.04 -9.60 -9.34
N ARG A 56 11.74 -10.56 -10.24
CA ARG A 56 11.64 -10.28 -11.68
C ARG A 56 10.55 -9.26 -12.01
N LEU A 57 9.37 -9.37 -11.39
CA LEU A 57 8.29 -8.40 -11.55
C LEU A 57 8.73 -7.01 -11.06
N ARG A 58 9.32 -6.95 -9.87
CA ARG A 58 9.82 -5.70 -9.27
C ARG A 58 10.89 -5.05 -10.15
N ASN A 59 11.84 -5.80 -10.68
CA ASN A 59 12.89 -5.27 -11.57
C ASN A 59 12.32 -4.72 -12.88
N GLY A 60 11.28 -5.35 -13.44
CA GLY A 60 10.55 -4.81 -14.59
C GLY A 60 9.92 -3.44 -14.29
N LEU A 61 9.25 -3.31 -13.13
CA LEU A 61 8.66 -2.04 -12.70
C LEU A 61 9.73 -0.97 -12.42
N ARG A 62 10.85 -1.33 -11.79
CA ARG A 62 11.98 -0.40 -11.55
C ARG A 62 12.53 0.17 -12.86
N LYS A 63 12.70 -0.68 -13.88
CA LYS A 63 13.17 -0.24 -15.19
C LYS A 63 12.22 0.79 -15.79
N THR A 64 10.93 0.48 -15.87
CA THR A 64 9.91 1.40 -16.41
C THR A 64 9.87 2.71 -15.62
N TYR A 65 9.89 2.68 -14.29
CA TYR A 65 9.82 3.89 -13.47
C TYR A 65 11.09 4.73 -13.61
N ARG A 66 12.25 4.11 -13.74
CA ARG A 66 13.52 4.81 -13.99
C ARG A 66 13.48 5.54 -15.33
N GLU A 67 13.01 4.91 -16.39
CA GLU A 67 12.85 5.55 -17.70
C GLU A 67 12.00 6.81 -17.65
N ILE A 68 10.90 6.79 -16.87
CA ILE A 68 10.02 7.96 -16.68
C ILE A 68 10.73 9.05 -15.87
N LEU A 69 11.31 8.68 -14.72
CA LEU A 69 11.92 9.63 -13.79
C LEU A 69 13.23 10.25 -14.31
N THR A 70 13.84 9.70 -15.37
CA THR A 70 15.04 10.26 -16.00
C THR A 70 14.75 11.23 -17.15
N ARG A 71 13.48 11.46 -17.51
CA ARG A 71 13.13 12.44 -18.54
C ARG A 71 13.61 13.85 -18.16
N PRO A 72 13.98 14.70 -19.15
CA PRO A 72 14.51 16.04 -18.87
C PRO A 72 13.58 16.93 -18.04
N ASN A 73 12.26 16.82 -18.27
CA ASN A 73 11.21 17.59 -17.61
C ASN A 73 10.58 16.89 -16.40
N VAL A 74 11.20 15.82 -15.88
CA VAL A 74 10.83 15.20 -14.62
C VAL A 74 11.94 15.39 -13.59
N HIS A 75 11.61 15.92 -12.43
CA HIS A 75 12.54 16.26 -11.36
C HIS A 75 12.21 15.45 -10.11
N TYR A 76 13.11 14.60 -9.67
CA TYR A 76 12.90 13.71 -8.51
C TYR A 76 13.55 14.30 -7.25
N PHE A 77 12.81 14.27 -6.16
CA PHE A 77 13.22 14.66 -4.81
C PHE A 77 12.84 13.57 -3.81
N GLY A 78 13.73 12.59 -3.65
CA GLY A 78 13.58 11.52 -2.64
C GLY A 78 14.09 11.94 -1.27
N ASN A 79 13.69 11.19 -0.24
CA ASN A 79 13.97 11.48 1.16
C ASN A 79 13.35 12.82 1.64
N VAL A 80 12.20 13.20 1.06
CA VAL A 80 11.48 14.44 1.38
C VAL A 80 10.05 14.12 1.77
N THR A 81 9.71 14.33 3.03
CA THR A 81 8.36 14.11 3.57
C THR A 81 7.53 15.37 3.46
N VAL A 82 6.33 15.23 2.89
CA VAL A 82 5.28 16.27 2.88
C VAL A 82 4.25 15.94 3.96
N GLY A 83 3.94 16.89 4.81
CA GLY A 83 2.99 16.77 5.91
C GLY A 83 3.27 17.74 7.04
N GLU A 84 2.40 17.84 8.04
CA GLU A 84 2.49 18.78 9.15
C GLU A 84 3.81 18.68 9.95
N HIS A 85 4.30 17.44 10.09
CA HIS A 85 5.57 17.14 10.78
C HIS A 85 6.69 16.75 9.80
N GLY A 86 6.48 16.98 8.49
CA GLY A 86 7.42 16.70 7.43
C GLY A 86 8.42 17.84 7.17
N HIS A 87 9.23 17.66 6.12
CA HIS A 87 10.16 18.70 5.64
C HIS A 87 9.40 19.87 4.98
N LEU A 88 8.24 19.59 4.38
CA LEU A 88 7.38 20.55 3.70
C LEU A 88 5.92 20.31 4.09
N ARG A 89 5.14 21.37 4.17
CA ARG A 89 3.68 21.31 4.32
C ARG A 89 3.00 21.46 2.96
N LEU A 90 1.79 20.92 2.84
CA LEU A 90 1.02 21.02 1.60
C LEU A 90 0.74 22.49 1.22
N GLU A 91 0.44 23.36 2.22
CA GLU A 91 0.22 24.78 2.01
C GLU A 91 1.47 25.50 1.47
N GLU A 92 2.67 25.09 1.90
CA GLU A 92 3.92 25.64 1.35
C GLU A 92 4.10 25.27 -0.12
N LEU A 93 3.71 24.06 -0.51
CA LEU A 93 3.69 23.64 -1.92
C LEU A 93 2.67 24.43 -2.74
N ARG A 94 1.49 24.68 -2.19
CA ARG A 94 0.44 25.49 -2.83
C ARG A 94 0.87 26.96 -3.01
N ALA A 95 1.66 27.49 -2.08
CA ALA A 95 2.19 28.88 -2.16
C ALA A 95 3.05 29.13 -3.41
N PHE A 96 3.68 28.09 -4.00
CA PHE A 96 4.39 28.18 -5.30
C PHE A 96 3.44 28.36 -6.49
N LYS A 97 2.13 28.25 -6.29
CA LYS A 97 1.09 28.35 -7.33
C LYS A 97 1.37 27.44 -8.55
N PRO A 98 1.64 26.14 -8.34
CA PRO A 98 1.81 25.22 -9.45
C PRO A 98 0.51 25.12 -10.26
N GLY A 99 0.59 24.59 -11.48
CA GLY A 99 -0.58 24.30 -12.28
C GLY A 99 -1.51 23.30 -11.60
N ALA A 100 -0.93 22.28 -10.95
CA ALA A 100 -1.64 21.29 -10.12
C ALA A 100 -0.68 20.64 -9.11
N ILE A 101 -1.25 20.13 -8.01
CA ILE A 101 -0.61 19.23 -7.06
C ILE A 101 -1.37 17.91 -7.08
N ILE A 102 -0.66 16.79 -7.31
CA ILE A 102 -1.22 15.44 -7.27
C ILE A 102 -0.73 14.76 -6.01
N VAL A 103 -1.63 14.44 -5.09
CA VAL A 103 -1.34 13.67 -3.89
C VAL A 103 -1.52 12.18 -4.21
N ALA A 104 -0.40 11.49 -4.41
CA ALA A 104 -0.29 10.06 -4.70
C ALA A 104 0.53 9.33 -3.61
N SER A 105 0.41 9.79 -2.36
CA SER A 105 1.17 9.31 -1.19
C SER A 105 0.83 7.87 -0.78
N GLY A 106 -0.24 7.30 -1.33
CA GLY A 106 -0.76 5.99 -0.95
C GLY A 106 -1.44 6.01 0.43
N ALA A 107 -1.75 4.84 0.97
CA ALA A 107 -2.35 4.64 2.29
C ALA A 107 -1.22 4.35 3.30
N GLN A 108 -0.61 5.39 3.86
CA GLN A 108 0.57 5.28 4.73
C GLN A 108 0.22 5.12 6.20
N GLY A 109 -1.00 5.45 6.61
CA GLY A 109 -1.52 5.19 7.95
C GLY A 109 -1.90 3.71 8.12
N THR A 110 -2.10 3.28 9.35
CA THR A 110 -2.49 1.92 9.70
C THR A 110 -3.90 1.91 10.25
N LYS A 111 -4.75 1.05 9.70
CA LYS A 111 -6.11 0.90 10.17
C LYS A 111 -6.12 0.14 11.49
N SER A 112 -6.40 0.83 12.58
CA SER A 112 -6.66 0.24 13.90
C SER A 112 -8.09 -0.28 13.98
N LEU A 113 -8.31 -1.38 14.68
CA LEU A 113 -9.66 -1.85 15.05
C LEU A 113 -10.16 -1.21 16.34
N GLY A 114 -9.29 -0.50 17.08
CA GLY A 114 -9.61 0.13 18.35
C GLY A 114 -9.88 -0.88 19.47
N LEU A 115 -9.26 -2.05 19.40
CA LEU A 115 -9.46 -3.10 20.39
C LEU A 115 -8.66 -2.81 21.66
N GLU A 116 -9.23 -3.14 22.80
CA GLU A 116 -8.48 -3.21 24.05
C GLU A 116 -7.30 -4.18 23.90
N GLY A 117 -6.12 -3.77 24.33
CA GLY A 117 -4.88 -4.55 24.24
C GLY A 117 -4.20 -4.51 22.86
N GLU A 118 -4.70 -3.76 21.87
CA GLU A 118 -4.10 -3.69 20.52
C GLU A 118 -2.65 -3.14 20.51
N LYS A 119 -2.20 -2.53 21.62
CA LYS A 119 -0.83 -2.05 21.83
C LYS A 119 0.08 -3.03 22.58
N ALA A 120 -0.37 -4.25 22.84
CA ALA A 120 0.43 -5.27 23.51
C ALA A 120 1.62 -5.71 22.68
N THR A 121 2.70 -6.12 23.34
CA THR A 121 3.87 -6.70 22.67
C THR A 121 3.51 -8.02 22.01
N GLY A 122 3.79 -8.14 20.71
CA GLY A 122 3.36 -9.27 19.89
C GLY A 122 2.15 -8.95 18.99
N VAL A 123 1.63 -7.71 19.06
CA VAL A 123 0.64 -7.20 18.09
C VAL A 123 1.35 -6.41 17.01
N PHE A 124 1.06 -6.73 15.76
CA PHE A 124 1.65 -6.09 14.58
C PHE A 124 0.59 -5.80 13.52
N HIS A 125 0.90 -4.88 12.62
CA HIS A 125 0.12 -4.64 11.43
C HIS A 125 0.81 -5.24 10.19
N ALA A 126 0.04 -5.79 9.28
CA ALA A 126 0.55 -6.46 8.09
C ALA A 126 1.46 -5.54 7.27
N LYS A 127 1.14 -4.25 7.16
CA LYS A 127 1.98 -3.26 6.47
C LYS A 127 3.38 -3.17 7.06
N ASP A 128 3.52 -3.14 8.39
CA ASP A 128 4.82 -3.09 9.07
C ASP A 128 5.65 -4.33 8.78
N VAL A 129 5.01 -5.50 8.76
CA VAL A 129 5.65 -6.77 8.40
C VAL A 129 6.08 -6.78 6.93
N VAL A 130 5.21 -6.31 6.02
CA VAL A 130 5.52 -6.19 4.58
C VAL A 130 6.70 -5.26 4.35
N TYR A 131 6.74 -4.12 5.02
CA TYR A 131 7.84 -3.16 4.93
C TYR A 131 9.13 -3.73 5.53
N HIS A 132 9.03 -4.46 6.64
CA HIS A 132 10.18 -5.11 7.27
C HIS A 132 10.87 -6.11 6.32
N TYR A 133 10.14 -7.10 5.78
CA TYR A 133 10.77 -8.09 4.92
C TYR A 133 11.20 -7.54 3.54
N ASN A 134 10.62 -6.42 3.12
CA ASN A 134 11.05 -5.70 1.92
C ASN A 134 12.15 -4.67 2.19
N ARG A 135 12.63 -4.55 3.44
CA ARG A 135 13.73 -3.66 3.85
C ARG A 135 13.45 -2.18 3.60
N LEU A 136 12.21 -1.72 3.86
CA LEU A 136 11.94 -0.29 3.89
C LEU A 136 12.63 0.31 5.13
N PRO A 137 13.44 1.38 5.00
CA PRO A 137 14.00 2.10 6.15
C PRO A 137 12.94 2.44 7.20
N SER A 138 13.34 2.50 8.47
CA SER A 138 12.51 2.61 9.69
C SER A 138 11.69 1.35 10.05
N PHE A 139 11.49 0.41 9.11
CA PHE A 139 10.79 -0.86 9.37
C PHE A 139 11.74 -2.07 9.30
N SER A 140 12.80 -1.98 8.52
CA SER A 140 13.75 -3.07 8.24
C SER A 140 14.41 -3.66 9.50
N GLU A 141 14.62 -2.83 10.52
CA GLU A 141 15.29 -3.22 11.77
C GLU A 141 14.33 -3.44 12.94
N ARG A 142 13.01 -3.28 12.74
CA ARG A 142 12.04 -3.52 13.81
C ARG A 142 12.04 -4.98 14.24
N PRO A 143 12.12 -5.27 15.55
CA PRO A 143 12.02 -6.64 16.04
C PRO A 143 10.58 -7.15 15.93
N PHE A 144 10.43 -8.40 15.49
CA PHE A 144 9.15 -9.11 15.48
C PHE A 144 9.22 -10.32 16.40
N HIS A 145 8.57 -10.25 17.55
CA HIS A 145 8.43 -11.33 18.51
C HIS A 145 7.20 -12.16 18.17
N LEU A 146 7.36 -13.25 17.42
CA LEU A 146 6.25 -13.99 16.81
C LEU A 146 5.77 -15.19 17.63
N GLY A 147 6.59 -15.72 18.55
CA GLY A 147 6.26 -16.93 19.32
C GLY A 147 6.04 -18.18 18.45
N ARG A 148 5.26 -19.12 18.94
CA ARG A 148 4.99 -20.42 18.29
C ARG A 148 3.68 -20.46 17.53
N HIS A 149 2.74 -19.57 17.84
CA HIS A 149 1.44 -19.48 17.20
C HIS A 149 1.08 -18.03 16.88
N THR A 150 1.00 -17.70 15.60
CA THR A 150 0.61 -16.37 15.10
C THR A 150 -0.79 -16.41 14.52
N ALA A 151 -1.67 -15.52 15.01
CA ALA A 151 -2.97 -15.24 14.40
C ALA A 151 -2.84 -14.11 13.36
N VAL A 152 -3.28 -14.34 12.13
CA VAL A 152 -3.35 -13.31 11.08
C VAL A 152 -4.82 -12.96 10.85
N ILE A 153 -5.20 -11.71 11.10
CA ILE A 153 -6.59 -11.26 11.03
C ILE A 153 -6.87 -10.71 9.65
N GLY A 154 -7.61 -11.44 8.84
CA GLY A 154 -7.94 -11.12 7.46
C GLY A 154 -7.80 -12.31 6.53
N ILE A 155 -8.36 -12.22 5.31
CA ILE A 155 -8.36 -13.31 4.31
C ILE A 155 -8.22 -12.76 2.88
N GLY A 156 -7.31 -11.81 2.69
CA GLY A 156 -6.93 -11.25 1.39
C GLY A 156 -5.52 -11.65 0.97
N ASP A 157 -5.03 -11.09 -0.17
CA ASP A 157 -3.69 -11.36 -0.71
C ASP A 157 -2.58 -11.04 0.31
N VAL A 158 -2.75 -9.98 1.11
CA VAL A 158 -1.78 -9.61 2.16
C VAL A 158 -1.65 -10.71 3.22
N MET A 159 -2.78 -11.36 3.61
CA MET A 159 -2.73 -12.50 4.53
C MET A 159 -1.90 -13.64 3.94
N VAL A 160 -2.02 -13.91 2.65
CA VAL A 160 -1.25 -14.98 1.98
C VAL A 160 0.25 -14.67 1.99
N ASP A 161 0.64 -13.42 1.66
CA ASP A 161 2.04 -13.00 1.70
C ASP A 161 2.60 -13.05 3.13
N ILE A 162 1.83 -12.64 4.14
CA ILE A 162 2.22 -12.75 5.56
C ILE A 162 2.36 -14.22 5.98
N ALA A 163 1.40 -15.08 5.63
CA ALA A 163 1.47 -16.51 5.92
C ALA A 163 2.69 -17.16 5.26
N HIS A 164 3.01 -16.78 4.00
CA HIS A 164 4.20 -17.22 3.29
C HIS A 164 5.48 -16.83 4.04
N TRP A 165 5.60 -15.57 4.47
CA TRP A 165 6.74 -15.12 5.25
C TRP A 165 6.86 -15.83 6.60
N LEU A 166 5.74 -15.97 7.33
CA LEU A 166 5.72 -16.65 8.63
C LEU A 166 6.11 -18.11 8.54
N THR A 167 5.60 -18.83 7.55
CA THR A 167 5.81 -20.28 7.43
C THR A 167 7.13 -20.64 6.80
N GLN A 168 7.58 -19.93 5.77
CA GLN A 168 8.77 -20.33 4.99
C GLN A 168 10.04 -19.54 5.31
N PHE A 169 9.92 -18.36 5.92
CA PHE A 169 11.10 -17.54 6.26
C PHE A 169 11.31 -17.40 7.77
N ARG A 170 10.22 -17.40 8.56
CA ARG A 170 10.30 -17.31 10.01
C ARG A 170 10.07 -18.65 10.71
N HIS A 171 9.64 -19.66 9.97
CA HIS A 171 9.37 -21.02 10.47
C HIS A 171 8.52 -21.04 11.74
N VAL A 172 7.49 -20.17 11.79
CA VAL A 172 6.52 -20.14 12.89
C VAL A 172 5.73 -21.44 12.86
N PRO A 173 5.75 -22.26 13.92
CA PRO A 173 5.17 -23.60 13.87
C PRO A 173 3.68 -23.63 13.51
N ARG A 174 2.91 -22.63 13.96
CA ARG A 174 1.48 -22.54 13.70
C ARG A 174 1.07 -21.13 13.28
N VAL A 175 0.40 -21.02 12.15
CA VAL A 175 -0.21 -19.78 11.67
C VAL A 175 -1.70 -20.02 11.49
N THR A 176 -2.56 -19.15 12.02
CA THR A 176 -4.01 -19.24 11.82
C THR A 176 -4.53 -17.95 11.17
N ALA A 177 -5.11 -18.08 9.98
CA ALA A 177 -5.83 -17.00 9.32
C ALA A 177 -7.25 -16.91 9.91
N VAL A 178 -7.55 -15.84 10.62
CA VAL A 178 -8.84 -15.58 11.26
C VAL A 178 -9.68 -14.67 10.38
N ALA A 179 -10.87 -15.11 10.01
CA ALA A 179 -11.76 -14.37 9.11
C ALA A 179 -13.18 -14.21 9.71
N ARG A 180 -13.67 -12.99 9.66
CA ARG A 180 -15.04 -12.66 10.13
C ARG A 180 -16.15 -13.24 9.24
N ARG A 181 -15.84 -13.50 7.95
CA ARG A 181 -16.76 -14.11 6.98
C ARG A 181 -16.40 -15.55 6.68
N GLY A 182 -17.22 -16.21 5.86
CA GLY A 182 -16.98 -17.57 5.40
C GLY A 182 -15.94 -17.66 4.26
N PRO A 183 -15.59 -18.89 3.88
CA PRO A 183 -14.62 -19.13 2.80
C PRO A 183 -15.11 -18.70 1.41
N ALA A 184 -16.42 -18.59 1.18
CA ALA A 184 -16.98 -18.06 -0.08
C ALA A 184 -16.65 -16.58 -0.30
N GLU A 185 -16.50 -15.79 0.79
CA GLU A 185 -16.18 -14.37 0.75
C GLU A 185 -14.67 -14.08 0.83
N ARG A 186 -13.82 -15.07 0.56
CA ARG A 186 -12.38 -14.90 0.49
C ARG A 186 -12.00 -13.86 -0.58
N LYS A 187 -10.97 -13.07 -0.28
CA LYS A 187 -10.52 -11.97 -1.15
C LYS A 187 -9.12 -12.15 -1.71
N TYR A 188 -8.44 -13.25 -1.40
CA TYR A 188 -7.16 -13.54 -2.01
C TYR A 188 -7.35 -14.09 -3.45
N ASN A 189 -6.38 -13.82 -4.30
CA ASN A 189 -6.32 -14.38 -5.63
C ASN A 189 -5.93 -15.88 -5.52
N PRO A 190 -6.66 -16.82 -6.17
CA PRO A 190 -6.36 -18.25 -6.17
C PRO A 190 -4.94 -18.60 -6.64
N LYS A 191 -4.28 -17.72 -7.42
CA LYS A 191 -2.88 -17.93 -7.82
C LYS A 191 -1.90 -17.66 -6.68
N GLU A 192 -2.23 -16.74 -5.77
CA GLU A 192 -1.35 -16.37 -4.67
C GLU A 192 -1.30 -17.44 -3.58
N ILE A 193 -2.43 -18.09 -3.26
CA ILE A 193 -2.51 -19.14 -2.21
C ILE A 193 -1.57 -20.32 -2.50
N ARG A 194 -1.18 -20.53 -3.76
CA ARG A 194 -0.22 -21.57 -4.17
C ARG A 194 1.15 -21.44 -3.51
N ALA A 195 1.48 -20.26 -3.02
CA ALA A 195 2.74 -20.03 -2.32
C ALA A 195 2.78 -20.68 -0.93
N VAL A 196 1.62 -20.96 -0.32
CA VAL A 196 1.48 -21.46 1.06
C VAL A 196 0.63 -22.72 1.16
N CYS A 197 0.13 -23.24 0.05
CA CYS A 197 -0.82 -24.34 0.09
C CYS A 197 -0.23 -25.65 0.63
N ALA A 198 1.09 -25.87 0.51
CA ALA A 198 1.77 -27.03 1.09
C ALA A 198 1.74 -27.05 2.63
N GLN A 199 1.54 -25.89 3.27
CA GLN A 199 1.43 -25.76 4.73
C GLN A 199 -0.02 -25.88 5.22
N ILE A 200 -1.02 -25.94 4.33
CA ILE A 200 -2.43 -26.05 4.73
C ILE A 200 -2.72 -27.48 5.13
N ASP A 201 -3.07 -27.69 6.39
CA ASP A 201 -3.48 -28.98 6.92
C ASP A 201 -4.90 -29.32 6.42
N GLN A 202 -5.00 -30.39 5.60
CA GLN A 202 -6.25 -30.82 4.96
C GLN A 202 -7.26 -31.38 5.96
N SER A 203 -6.78 -31.98 7.06
CA SER A 203 -7.65 -32.52 8.12
C SER A 203 -8.29 -31.39 8.92
N GLU A 204 -7.50 -30.40 9.30
CA GLU A 204 -7.95 -29.20 9.98
C GLU A 204 -8.89 -28.37 9.09
N LEU A 205 -8.59 -28.26 7.78
CA LEU A 205 -9.49 -27.60 6.84
C LEU A 205 -10.85 -28.29 6.78
N THR A 206 -10.87 -29.63 6.78
CA THR A 206 -12.12 -30.42 6.80
C THR A 206 -12.88 -30.21 8.10
N ALA A 207 -12.19 -30.25 9.24
CA ALA A 207 -12.77 -29.99 10.55
C ALA A 207 -13.40 -28.60 10.64
N GLU A 208 -12.72 -27.61 10.09
CA GLU A 208 -13.23 -26.23 10.05
C GLU A 208 -14.52 -26.12 9.20
N PHE A 209 -14.57 -26.78 8.02
CA PHE A 209 -15.78 -26.82 7.20
C PHE A 209 -16.94 -27.56 7.89
N ASN A 210 -16.66 -28.62 8.66
CA ASN A 210 -17.67 -29.28 9.48
C ASN A 210 -18.21 -28.33 10.57
N ARG A 211 -17.36 -27.52 11.19
CA ARG A 211 -17.74 -26.54 12.22
C ARG A 211 -18.67 -25.46 11.67
N ILE A 212 -18.37 -24.91 10.47
CA ILE A 212 -19.10 -23.77 9.91
C ILE A 212 -20.21 -24.17 8.93
N GLY A 213 -20.32 -25.43 8.57
CA GLY A 213 -21.19 -25.91 7.48
C GLY A 213 -22.65 -25.51 7.63
N SER A 214 -23.20 -25.58 8.85
CA SER A 214 -24.58 -25.15 9.14
C SER A 214 -24.78 -23.64 8.89
N ALA A 215 -23.83 -22.82 9.28
CA ALA A 215 -23.90 -21.39 9.07
C ALA A 215 -23.79 -21.00 7.57
N LEU A 216 -22.99 -21.72 6.79
CA LEU A 216 -22.93 -21.55 5.33
C LEU A 216 -24.26 -21.94 4.67
N SER A 217 -24.82 -23.10 5.07
CA SER A 217 -26.09 -23.59 4.52
C SER A 217 -27.27 -22.66 4.84
N ALA A 218 -27.24 -21.99 5.99
CA ALA A 218 -28.30 -21.06 6.41
C ALA A 218 -28.45 -19.84 5.46
N VAL A 219 -27.41 -19.50 4.68
CA VAL A 219 -27.46 -18.43 3.67
C VAL A 219 -27.45 -18.97 2.24
N GLY A 220 -27.77 -20.25 2.04
CA GLY A 220 -27.86 -20.88 0.72
C GLY A 220 -26.52 -21.27 0.12
N GLN A 221 -25.40 -21.15 0.86
CA GLN A 221 -24.10 -21.60 0.40
C GLN A 221 -23.97 -23.13 0.55
N ARG A 222 -23.23 -23.76 -0.34
CA ARG A 222 -22.99 -25.21 -0.34
C ARG A 222 -21.59 -25.53 0.17
N PRO A 223 -21.41 -25.97 1.43
CA PRO A 223 -20.11 -26.23 2.05
C PRO A 223 -19.26 -27.24 1.28
N ASP A 224 -19.88 -28.29 0.75
CA ASP A 224 -19.25 -29.34 -0.05
C ASP A 224 -18.63 -28.80 -1.35
N VAL A 225 -19.35 -27.93 -2.05
CA VAL A 225 -18.87 -27.29 -3.28
C VAL A 225 -17.73 -26.32 -2.98
N ILE A 226 -17.88 -25.45 -1.99
CA ILE A 226 -16.86 -24.48 -1.60
C ILE A 226 -15.57 -25.17 -1.16
N LEU A 227 -15.66 -26.24 -0.37
CA LEU A 227 -14.51 -27.05 0.03
C LEU A 227 -13.82 -27.71 -1.17
N SER A 228 -14.59 -28.24 -2.12
CA SER A 228 -14.07 -28.84 -3.34
C SER A 228 -13.34 -27.81 -4.22
N GLU A 229 -13.91 -26.62 -4.40
CA GLU A 229 -13.27 -25.50 -5.10
C GLU A 229 -11.96 -25.11 -4.43
N LEU A 230 -11.97 -24.91 -3.10
CA LEU A 230 -10.78 -24.55 -2.34
C LEU A 230 -9.68 -25.63 -2.48
N ARG A 231 -10.03 -26.91 -2.38
CA ARG A 231 -9.09 -28.03 -2.60
C ARG A 231 -8.52 -28.03 -4.02
N SER A 232 -9.34 -27.68 -5.01
CA SER A 232 -8.88 -27.55 -6.39
C SER A 232 -7.85 -26.40 -6.54
N GLU A 233 -8.09 -25.26 -5.88
CA GLU A 233 -7.11 -24.16 -5.84
C GLU A 233 -5.78 -24.60 -5.20
N LEU A 234 -5.86 -25.46 -4.16
CA LEU A 234 -4.71 -25.99 -3.42
C LEU A 234 -4.02 -27.18 -4.10
N SER A 235 -4.53 -27.69 -5.19
CA SER A 235 -3.94 -28.88 -5.88
C SER A 235 -2.60 -28.60 -6.56
N ALA A 236 -2.31 -27.34 -6.91
CA ALA A 236 -1.10 -26.92 -7.61
C ALA A 236 -0.05 -26.30 -6.67
N CYS A 237 0.22 -26.96 -5.55
CA CYS A 237 1.18 -26.51 -4.54
C CYS A 237 2.61 -26.54 -5.04
N LYS A 238 3.40 -25.53 -4.64
CA LYS A 238 4.85 -25.62 -4.69
C LYS A 238 5.35 -26.48 -3.53
N THR A 239 6.37 -27.28 -3.80
CA THR A 239 7.07 -28.02 -2.73
C THR A 239 7.66 -27.05 -1.70
N SER A 240 7.64 -27.44 -0.44
CA SER A 240 8.21 -26.67 0.66
C SER A 240 8.79 -27.61 1.71
N ASP A 241 9.96 -27.27 2.21
CA ASP A 241 10.62 -28.00 3.31
C ASP A 241 10.16 -27.52 4.70
N SER A 242 9.28 -26.52 4.76
CA SER A 242 8.75 -25.98 6.02
C SER A 242 7.78 -26.95 6.68
N THR A 243 7.97 -27.21 7.96
CA THR A 243 7.06 -28.00 8.82
C THR A 243 5.98 -27.16 9.48
N SER A 244 5.90 -25.87 9.17
CA SER A 244 4.89 -24.97 9.69
C SER A 244 3.50 -25.35 9.17
N ILE A 245 2.48 -25.14 10.00
CA ILE A 245 1.08 -25.43 9.65
C ILE A 245 0.31 -24.12 9.52
N LEU A 246 -0.38 -23.95 8.38
CA LEU A 246 -1.36 -22.90 8.14
C LEU A 246 -2.78 -23.43 8.30
N ARG A 247 -3.57 -22.77 9.13
CA ARG A 247 -4.98 -23.07 9.39
C ARG A 247 -5.86 -21.89 9.04
N PHE A 248 -7.12 -22.18 8.79
CA PHE A 248 -8.18 -21.17 8.68
C PHE A 248 -9.10 -21.25 9.89
N HIS A 249 -9.56 -20.11 10.35
CA HIS A 249 -10.59 -19.99 11.38
C HIS A 249 -11.62 -18.95 10.91
N PHE A 250 -12.67 -19.42 10.28
CA PHE A 250 -13.71 -18.59 9.69
C PHE A 250 -14.80 -18.22 10.73
N LEU A 251 -15.65 -17.28 10.37
CA LEU A 251 -16.78 -16.83 11.19
C LEU A 251 -16.34 -16.43 12.60
N ALA A 252 -15.25 -15.70 12.70
CA ALA A 252 -14.68 -15.23 13.95
C ALA A 252 -14.18 -13.78 13.79
N SER A 253 -14.56 -12.92 14.73
CA SER A 253 -14.18 -11.50 14.74
C SER A 253 -13.46 -11.15 16.04
N PRO A 254 -12.27 -10.56 16.02
CA PRO A 254 -11.56 -10.15 17.24
C PRO A 254 -12.35 -9.06 17.98
N ARG A 255 -12.40 -9.15 19.32
CA ARG A 255 -13.06 -8.20 20.22
C ARG A 255 -12.12 -7.59 21.23
N ARG A 256 -11.09 -8.33 21.63
CA ARG A 256 -10.06 -7.87 22.55
C ARG A 256 -8.78 -8.67 22.35
N VAL A 257 -7.63 -8.03 22.51
CA VAL A 257 -6.34 -8.72 22.63
C VAL A 257 -6.13 -9.07 24.10
N LEU A 258 -5.81 -10.32 24.36
CA LEU A 258 -5.50 -10.80 25.70
C LEU A 258 -3.99 -10.76 25.90
N ALA A 259 -3.55 -10.03 26.92
CA ALA A 259 -2.13 -9.92 27.27
C ALA A 259 -1.88 -10.51 28.67
N ASP A 260 -0.65 -10.89 28.93
CA ASP A 260 -0.17 -11.27 30.25
C ASP A 260 0.21 -10.04 31.10
N ASP A 261 0.65 -10.26 32.34
CA ASP A 261 1.03 -9.19 33.30
C ASP A 261 2.26 -8.37 32.82
N ARG A 262 3.01 -8.87 31.83
CA ARG A 262 4.15 -8.18 31.20
C ARG A 262 3.76 -7.50 29.89
N ASN A 263 2.46 -7.44 29.59
CA ASN A 263 1.91 -6.89 28.37
C ASN A 263 2.34 -7.64 27.07
N TYR A 264 2.62 -8.96 27.14
CA TYR A 264 2.80 -9.80 25.96
C TYR A 264 1.50 -10.48 25.58
N VAL A 265 1.25 -10.63 24.28
CA VAL A 265 0.08 -11.36 23.76
C VAL A 265 0.06 -12.79 24.27
N ARG A 266 -1.07 -13.23 24.82
CA ARG A 266 -1.38 -14.62 25.15
C ARG A 266 -2.59 -15.18 24.37
N GLY A 267 -3.31 -14.33 23.66
CA GLY A 267 -4.47 -14.73 22.85
C GLY A 267 -5.35 -13.58 22.38
N LEU A 268 -6.45 -13.97 21.79
CA LEU A 268 -7.54 -13.09 21.35
C LEU A 268 -8.85 -13.52 22.02
N GLU A 269 -9.68 -12.57 22.42
CA GLU A 269 -11.09 -12.80 22.60
C GLU A 269 -11.76 -12.65 21.23
N LEU A 270 -12.34 -13.73 20.74
CA LEU A 270 -13.06 -13.76 19.47
C LEU A 270 -14.58 -13.84 19.73
N GLU A 271 -15.35 -13.16 18.89
CA GLU A 271 -16.80 -13.36 18.82
C GLU A 271 -17.12 -14.24 17.63
N GLU A 272 -17.97 -15.25 17.87
CA GLU A 272 -18.54 -16.07 16.82
C GLU A 272 -19.47 -15.24 15.92
N MET A 273 -19.33 -15.45 14.61
CA MET A 273 -20.13 -14.74 13.62
C MET A 273 -21.13 -15.68 12.96
N ALA A 274 -22.35 -15.20 12.77
CA ALA A 274 -23.33 -15.81 11.87
C ALA A 274 -23.28 -15.11 10.50
N LEU A 275 -23.79 -15.78 9.48
CA LEU A 275 -24.01 -15.19 8.17
C LEU A 275 -25.49 -14.81 8.01
N ALA A 276 -25.73 -13.66 7.37
CA ALA A 276 -27.08 -13.20 7.03
C ALA A 276 -27.07 -12.57 5.62
N VAL A 277 -28.14 -12.77 4.88
CA VAL A 277 -28.33 -12.09 3.59
C VAL A 277 -28.91 -10.69 3.85
N ARG A 278 -28.22 -9.65 3.39
CA ARG A 278 -28.66 -8.25 3.45
C ARG A 278 -28.51 -7.60 2.08
N ASN A 279 -29.60 -7.10 1.55
CA ASN A 279 -29.63 -6.46 0.22
C ASN A 279 -29.02 -7.33 -0.91
N GLY A 280 -29.21 -8.64 -0.82
CA GLY A 280 -28.66 -9.60 -1.79
C GLY A 280 -27.21 -10.06 -1.52
N ASP A 281 -26.50 -9.43 -0.59
CA ASP A 281 -25.13 -9.78 -0.22
C ASP A 281 -25.07 -10.56 1.11
N VAL A 282 -24.09 -11.46 1.23
CA VAL A 282 -23.82 -12.19 2.47
C VAL A 282 -22.97 -11.32 3.40
N ALA A 283 -23.54 -11.02 4.56
CA ALA A 283 -22.89 -10.23 5.61
C ALA A 283 -22.65 -11.08 6.86
N ALA A 284 -21.54 -10.81 7.57
CA ALA A 284 -21.27 -11.41 8.88
C ALA A 284 -21.90 -10.56 9.99
N VAL A 285 -22.61 -11.21 10.90
CA VAL A 285 -23.30 -10.61 12.05
C VAL A 285 -22.81 -11.29 13.32
N GLY A 286 -22.49 -10.50 14.36
CA GLY A 286 -22.07 -11.04 15.65
C GLY A 286 -23.20 -11.80 16.33
N THR A 287 -22.88 -12.93 16.94
CA THR A 287 -23.83 -13.75 17.71
C THR A 287 -23.89 -13.37 19.19
N GLY A 288 -22.95 -12.54 19.66
CA GLY A 288 -22.74 -12.25 21.07
C GLY A 288 -21.95 -13.33 21.82
N ARG A 289 -21.74 -14.52 21.24
CA ARG A 289 -20.96 -15.59 21.86
C ARG A 289 -19.47 -15.34 21.69
N ARG A 290 -18.75 -15.20 22.82
CA ARG A 290 -17.32 -14.92 22.86
C ARG A 290 -16.54 -16.10 23.43
N TYR A 291 -15.30 -16.25 23.01
CA TYR A 291 -14.39 -17.28 23.48
C TYR A 291 -12.93 -16.82 23.32
N GLU A 292 -12.05 -17.40 24.15
CA GLU A 292 -10.61 -17.17 24.06
C GLU A 292 -9.99 -18.04 22.98
N PHE A 293 -9.13 -17.43 22.18
CA PHE A 293 -8.32 -18.07 21.14
C PHE A 293 -6.84 -17.87 21.48
N PRO A 294 -6.13 -18.90 21.91
CA PRO A 294 -4.73 -18.77 22.33
C PRO A 294 -3.81 -18.55 21.14
N CYS A 295 -2.94 -17.54 21.24
CA CYS A 295 -1.86 -17.26 20.30
C CYS A 295 -0.79 -16.38 20.97
N ASP A 296 0.44 -16.41 20.46
CA ASP A 296 1.58 -15.68 21.02
C ASP A 296 1.82 -14.35 20.30
N SER A 297 1.27 -14.20 19.10
CA SER A 297 1.33 -12.96 18.34
C SER A 297 0.15 -12.80 17.41
N ILE A 298 -0.13 -11.55 17.03
CA ILE A 298 -1.26 -11.16 16.20
C ILE A 298 -0.76 -10.24 15.10
N ILE A 299 -1.18 -10.48 13.85
CA ILE A 299 -0.92 -9.59 12.72
C ILE A 299 -2.25 -9.16 12.11
N PHE A 300 -2.58 -7.87 12.20
CA PHE A 300 -3.78 -7.31 11.59
C PHE A 300 -3.56 -7.04 10.10
N ALA A 301 -4.24 -7.80 9.23
CA ALA A 301 -4.26 -7.66 7.77
C ALA A 301 -5.64 -7.12 7.31
N VAL A 302 -6.09 -6.02 7.90
CA VAL A 302 -7.45 -5.46 7.77
C VAL A 302 -7.51 -4.22 6.86
N GLY A 303 -6.43 -3.96 6.15
CA GLY A 303 -6.26 -2.81 5.24
C GLY A 303 -5.55 -1.64 5.91
N ASP A 304 -5.26 -0.64 5.07
CA ASP A 304 -4.53 0.57 5.46
C ASP A 304 -5.43 1.80 5.34
N CYS A 305 -4.98 2.94 5.85
CA CYS A 305 -5.62 4.24 5.70
C CYS A 305 -4.57 5.27 5.26
N VAL A 306 -5.03 6.43 4.80
CA VAL A 306 -4.14 7.57 4.54
C VAL A 306 -3.50 8.07 5.83
N ASP A 307 -2.44 8.85 5.70
CA ASP A 307 -1.79 9.56 6.79
C ASP A 307 -2.39 10.97 6.88
N ASP A 308 -3.13 11.24 7.93
CA ASP A 308 -3.81 12.52 8.14
C ASP A 308 -2.85 13.70 8.32
N SER A 309 -1.58 13.43 8.69
CA SER A 309 -0.54 14.45 8.81
C SER A 309 -0.19 15.15 7.50
N LEU A 310 -0.67 14.63 6.36
CA LEU A 310 -0.46 15.28 5.05
C LEU A 310 -1.22 16.62 4.94
N GLY A 311 -2.24 16.86 5.76
CA GLY A 311 -2.99 18.12 5.79
C GLY A 311 -4.20 18.15 4.85
N LEU A 312 -4.68 16.99 4.40
CA LEU A 312 -5.97 16.86 3.70
C LEU A 312 -6.99 16.14 4.58
N PRO A 313 -8.26 16.55 4.56
CA PRO A 313 -9.34 15.82 5.22
C PRO A 313 -9.44 14.38 4.72
N SER A 314 -9.66 13.46 5.65
CA SER A 314 -9.85 12.03 5.35
C SER A 314 -11.19 11.51 5.86
N ASP A 315 -11.74 10.51 5.16
CA ASP A 315 -12.89 9.74 5.57
C ASP A 315 -12.74 8.28 5.09
N ASN A 316 -13.18 7.33 5.93
CA ASN A 316 -13.10 5.90 5.64
C ASN A 316 -11.71 5.39 5.20
N GLY A 317 -10.65 6.07 5.64
CA GLY A 317 -9.26 5.70 5.36
C GLY A 317 -8.71 6.22 4.02
N ALA A 318 -9.42 7.13 3.34
CA ALA A 318 -8.99 7.80 2.12
C ALA A 318 -9.15 9.32 2.24
N PHE A 319 -8.41 10.11 1.48
CA PHE A 319 -8.66 11.56 1.44
C PHE A 319 -9.99 11.87 0.77
N VAL A 320 -10.69 12.88 1.31
CA VAL A 320 -12.01 13.28 0.82
C VAL A 320 -11.89 13.95 -0.54
N THR A 321 -12.67 13.46 -1.49
CA THR A 321 -12.77 14.03 -2.83
C THR A 321 -14.13 14.72 -3.02
N ASN A 322 -14.25 15.53 -4.06
CA ASN A 322 -15.43 16.34 -4.36
C ASN A 322 -16.71 15.48 -4.37
N PRO A 323 -17.67 15.71 -3.46
CA PRO A 323 -18.91 14.96 -3.39
C PRO A 323 -19.92 15.37 -4.47
N HIS A 324 -19.73 16.54 -5.09
CA HIS A 324 -20.65 17.09 -6.10
C HIS A 324 -20.38 16.43 -7.46
N ARG A 325 -20.79 15.18 -7.58
CA ARG A 325 -20.78 14.50 -8.87
C ARG A 325 -21.82 15.16 -9.77
N THR A 326 -21.39 15.59 -10.95
CA THR A 326 -22.36 15.86 -12.02
C THR A 326 -22.85 14.48 -12.48
N ASP A 327 -24.01 14.06 -11.95
CA ASP A 327 -24.58 12.71 -12.06
C ASP A 327 -25.10 12.34 -13.46
N GLN A 328 -24.54 12.90 -14.50
CA GLN A 328 -25.09 12.63 -15.82
C GLN A 328 -24.40 11.53 -16.63
N GLN A 329 -23.24 11.01 -16.16
CA GLN A 329 -22.67 9.81 -16.80
C GLN A 329 -21.89 8.96 -15.79
N PRO A 330 -22.19 7.64 -15.67
CA PRO A 330 -21.27 6.74 -14.99
C PRO A 330 -19.90 6.82 -15.66
N PRO A 331 -18.78 6.71 -14.92
CA PRO A 331 -17.46 6.73 -15.53
C PRO A 331 -17.41 5.64 -16.59
N THR A 332 -17.31 6.04 -17.85
CA THR A 332 -17.06 5.10 -18.94
C THR A 332 -15.63 4.58 -18.75
N GLN A 333 -15.32 3.40 -19.27
CA GLN A 333 -13.95 2.83 -19.20
C GLN A 333 -12.88 3.78 -19.76
N HIS A 334 -13.27 4.89 -20.42
CA HIS A 334 -12.43 5.80 -21.18
C HIS A 334 -12.39 7.24 -20.66
N GLN A 335 -13.30 7.64 -19.77
CA GLN A 335 -13.31 9.01 -19.23
C GLN A 335 -13.63 9.01 -17.72
N PRO A 336 -12.64 9.32 -16.86
CA PRO A 336 -12.87 9.45 -15.43
C PRO A 336 -13.68 10.71 -15.11
N ASN A 337 -14.55 10.64 -14.11
CA ASN A 337 -15.24 11.78 -13.55
C ASN A 337 -14.24 12.64 -12.75
N ASP A 338 -14.13 13.92 -13.08
CA ASP A 338 -13.17 14.86 -12.49
C ASP A 338 -13.33 15.00 -10.97
N ALA A 339 -14.57 15.05 -10.50
CA ALA A 339 -14.90 15.16 -9.09
C ALA A 339 -14.28 14.04 -8.23
N LEU A 340 -14.09 12.84 -8.79
CA LEU A 340 -13.49 11.71 -8.07
C LEU A 340 -12.01 11.92 -7.72
N PHE A 341 -11.34 12.88 -8.34
CA PHE A 341 -9.92 13.15 -8.17
C PHE A 341 -9.63 14.50 -7.51
N GLN A 342 -10.59 15.44 -7.54
CA GLN A 342 -10.43 16.75 -6.90
C GLN A 342 -10.50 16.62 -5.37
N ALA A 343 -9.50 17.13 -4.66
CA ALA A 343 -9.55 17.17 -3.19
C ALA A 343 -10.64 18.12 -2.71
N TYR A 344 -11.29 17.78 -1.59
CA TYR A 344 -12.38 18.55 -1.01
C TYR A 344 -12.14 18.83 0.46
N ASP A 345 -12.52 20.03 0.87
CA ASP A 345 -12.45 20.51 2.24
C ASP A 345 -13.88 20.58 2.81
N PRO A 346 -14.36 19.54 3.53
CA PRO A 346 -15.73 19.50 4.05
C PRO A 346 -16.05 20.63 5.04
N PRO A 347 -15.17 21.00 5.99
CA PRO A 347 -15.39 22.15 6.88
C PRO A 347 -15.61 23.48 6.16
N ALA A 348 -14.84 23.71 5.07
CA ALA A 348 -15.00 24.92 4.25
C ALA A 348 -16.05 24.79 3.15
N GLY A 349 -16.60 23.59 2.92
CA GLY A 349 -17.59 23.32 1.89
C GLY A 349 -17.09 23.56 0.47
N ARG A 350 -15.80 23.40 0.19
CA ARG A 350 -15.20 23.77 -1.10
C ARG A 350 -14.24 22.75 -1.67
N VAL A 351 -14.17 22.72 -2.99
CA VAL A 351 -13.13 21.99 -3.74
C VAL A 351 -11.80 22.75 -3.62
N LEU A 352 -10.70 22.01 -3.49
CA LEU A 352 -9.35 22.55 -3.60
C LEU A 352 -8.95 22.47 -5.07
N ASP A 353 -9.13 23.57 -5.82
CA ASP A 353 -9.01 23.61 -7.29
C ASP A 353 -7.62 23.27 -7.83
N ASP A 354 -6.61 23.32 -7.00
CA ASP A 354 -5.21 23.06 -7.33
C ASP A 354 -4.72 21.70 -6.84
N VAL A 355 -5.53 20.92 -6.08
CA VAL A 355 -5.13 19.67 -5.44
C VAL A 355 -5.96 18.49 -5.95
N PHE A 356 -5.27 17.46 -6.40
CA PHE A 356 -5.85 16.20 -6.90
C PHE A 356 -5.32 15.01 -6.10
N VAL A 357 -6.11 13.94 -6.00
CA VAL A 357 -5.76 12.74 -5.23
C VAL A 357 -5.79 11.53 -6.15
N ALA A 358 -4.76 10.66 -6.06
CA ALA A 358 -4.65 9.47 -6.91
C ALA A 358 -4.18 8.22 -6.15
N GLY A 359 -4.54 7.07 -6.67
CA GLY A 359 -4.13 5.77 -6.15
C GLY A 359 -4.77 5.45 -4.80
N TRP A 360 -4.00 4.81 -3.91
CA TRP A 360 -4.50 4.44 -2.58
C TRP A 360 -4.72 5.63 -1.65
N ALA A 361 -4.22 6.81 -1.97
CA ALA A 361 -4.58 8.04 -1.28
C ALA A 361 -6.07 8.38 -1.46
N ARG A 362 -6.64 7.99 -2.61
CA ARG A 362 -8.06 8.19 -2.96
C ARG A 362 -8.93 6.95 -2.68
N GLN A 363 -8.37 5.76 -2.87
CA GLN A 363 -9.07 4.47 -2.71
C GLN A 363 -8.19 3.51 -1.90
N ALA A 364 -8.14 3.74 -0.59
CA ALA A 364 -7.25 3.02 0.31
C ALA A 364 -7.35 1.49 0.15
N SER A 365 -6.18 0.86 -0.06
CA SER A 365 -5.97 -0.58 -0.14
C SER A 365 -6.83 -1.32 -1.17
N VAL A 366 -7.24 -0.65 -2.26
CA VAL A 366 -8.01 -1.27 -3.34
C VAL A 366 -7.10 -1.65 -4.51
N GLY A 367 -7.00 -2.95 -4.78
CA GLY A 367 -6.32 -3.51 -5.93
C GLY A 367 -4.78 -3.56 -5.81
N LEU A 368 -4.14 -4.06 -6.86
CA LEU A 368 -2.69 -4.21 -6.98
C LEU A 368 -2.06 -3.03 -7.74
N VAL A 369 -0.74 -3.11 -7.97
CA VAL A 369 0.07 -2.10 -8.67
C VAL A 369 -0.59 -1.60 -9.98
N GLY A 370 -1.17 -2.50 -10.78
CA GLY A 370 -1.83 -2.14 -12.04
C GLY A 370 -3.08 -1.27 -11.87
N ILE A 371 -3.85 -1.47 -10.79
CA ILE A 371 -5.02 -0.64 -10.47
C ILE A 371 -4.56 0.76 -10.06
N ALA A 372 -3.56 0.85 -9.20
CA ALA A 372 -3.00 2.13 -8.78
C ALA A 372 -2.37 2.91 -9.95
N LYS A 373 -1.67 2.20 -10.87
CA LYS A 373 -1.15 2.79 -12.10
C LYS A 373 -2.27 3.41 -12.93
N ARG A 374 -3.32 2.65 -13.23
CA ARG A 374 -4.48 3.13 -14.00
C ARG A 374 -5.17 4.33 -13.34
N ASP A 375 -5.26 4.34 -12.03
CA ASP A 375 -5.82 5.47 -11.28
C ASP A 375 -4.96 6.73 -11.43
N GLY A 376 -3.64 6.59 -11.46
CA GLY A 376 -2.71 7.67 -11.77
C GLY A 376 -2.83 8.20 -13.20
N ASP A 377 -2.99 7.29 -14.19
CA ASP A 377 -3.26 7.66 -15.59
C ASP A 377 -4.57 8.47 -15.71
N TRP A 378 -5.63 8.08 -15.01
CA TRP A 378 -6.90 8.81 -14.99
C TRP A 378 -6.79 10.16 -14.30
N CYS A 379 -6.09 10.24 -13.16
CA CYS A 379 -5.81 11.51 -12.48
C CYS A 379 -5.09 12.48 -13.42
N ALA A 380 -4.09 12.03 -14.16
CA ALA A 380 -3.37 12.86 -15.12
C ALA A 380 -4.29 13.42 -16.22
N GLN A 381 -5.24 12.63 -16.73
CA GLN A 381 -6.25 13.11 -17.70
C GLN A 381 -7.14 14.20 -17.09
N VAL A 382 -7.56 14.04 -15.83
CA VAL A 382 -8.35 15.07 -15.12
C VAL A 382 -7.53 16.35 -14.98
N VAL A 383 -6.26 16.22 -14.57
CA VAL A 383 -5.35 17.37 -14.43
C VAL A 383 -5.12 18.05 -15.80
N GLN A 384 -4.96 17.31 -16.88
CA GLN A 384 -4.81 17.90 -18.22
C GLN A 384 -6.05 18.73 -18.62
N ARG A 385 -7.28 18.23 -18.36
CA ARG A 385 -8.52 19.01 -18.60
C ARG A 385 -8.57 20.27 -17.74
N HIS A 386 -8.18 20.16 -16.48
CA HIS A 386 -8.10 21.31 -15.58
C HIS A 386 -7.10 22.37 -16.09
N LEU A 387 -5.93 21.95 -16.55
CA LEU A 387 -4.90 22.84 -17.07
C LEU A 387 -5.29 23.50 -18.40
N ALA A 388 -6.11 22.85 -19.22
CA ALA A 388 -6.62 23.44 -20.46
C ALA A 388 -7.45 24.70 -20.22
N GLY A 389 -8.05 24.88 -19.04
CA GLY A 389 -8.74 26.09 -18.61
C GLY A 389 -7.86 27.15 -17.94
N LYS A 390 -6.57 26.89 -17.76
CA LYS A 390 -5.62 27.81 -17.11
C LYS A 390 -4.69 28.50 -18.13
N PRO A 391 -4.30 29.75 -17.88
CA PRO A 391 -3.28 30.40 -18.69
C PRO A 391 -1.96 29.64 -18.58
N ALA A 392 -1.40 29.26 -19.71
CA ALA A 392 -0.08 28.68 -19.77
C ALA A 392 0.99 29.67 -19.34
N VAL A 393 2.05 29.18 -18.70
CA VAL A 393 3.20 30.01 -18.33
C VAL A 393 4.38 29.71 -19.26
N PRO A 394 5.26 30.71 -19.53
CA PRO A 394 6.50 30.43 -20.24
C PRO A 394 7.33 29.35 -19.51
N VAL A 395 8.00 28.48 -20.26
CA VAL A 395 8.87 27.42 -19.71
C VAL A 395 9.86 27.96 -18.69
N GLY A 396 10.48 29.11 -18.97
CA GLY A 396 11.40 29.79 -18.05
C GLY A 396 10.75 30.13 -16.69
N THR A 397 9.48 30.48 -16.66
CA THR A 397 8.74 30.75 -15.41
C THR A 397 8.54 29.47 -14.60
N ALA A 398 8.10 28.38 -15.23
CA ALA A 398 7.95 27.08 -14.56
C ALA A 398 9.30 26.59 -14.00
N GLN A 399 10.40 26.74 -14.76
CA GLN A 399 11.75 26.37 -14.32
C GLN A 399 12.28 27.26 -13.20
N ALA A 400 11.98 28.57 -13.20
CA ALA A 400 12.35 29.48 -12.12
C ALA A 400 11.65 29.07 -10.81
N THR A 401 10.33 28.80 -10.85
CA THR A 401 9.56 28.33 -9.70
C THR A 401 10.09 26.98 -9.20
N LEU A 402 10.41 26.06 -10.10
CA LEU A 402 11.05 24.79 -9.75
C LEU A 402 12.41 25.00 -9.06
N GLY A 403 13.21 25.99 -9.53
CA GLY A 403 14.47 26.36 -8.89
C GLY A 403 14.30 26.87 -7.46
N GLU A 404 13.24 27.65 -7.20
CA GLU A 404 12.87 28.10 -5.84
C GLU A 404 12.45 26.94 -4.96
N LEU A 405 11.57 26.06 -5.46
CA LEU A 405 11.17 24.85 -4.76
C LEU A 405 12.38 23.97 -4.42
N ARG A 406 13.31 23.77 -5.34
CA ARG A 406 14.55 23.01 -5.10
C ARG A 406 15.37 23.63 -3.98
N ARG A 407 15.55 24.96 -3.96
CA ARG A 407 16.28 25.65 -2.88
C ARG A 407 15.61 25.44 -1.53
N LEU A 408 14.29 25.54 -1.46
CA LEU A 408 13.53 25.26 -0.23
C LEU A 408 13.72 23.80 0.22
N ILE A 409 13.57 22.83 -0.69
CA ILE A 409 13.75 21.41 -0.38
C ILE A 409 15.16 21.17 0.20
N VAL A 410 16.21 21.61 -0.47
CA VAL A 410 17.59 21.42 -0.04
C VAL A 410 17.87 22.09 1.31
N SER A 411 17.27 23.26 1.57
CA SER A 411 17.43 23.94 2.87
C SER A 411 16.77 23.19 4.03
N ARG A 412 15.66 22.44 3.77
CA ARG A 412 14.93 21.68 4.79
C ARG A 412 15.43 20.23 4.91
N GLN A 413 15.89 19.66 3.80
CA GLN A 413 16.42 18.30 3.72
C GLN A 413 17.73 18.29 2.91
N PRO A 414 18.88 18.55 3.55
CA PRO A 414 20.18 18.56 2.84
C PRO A 414 20.54 17.21 2.22
N ALA A 415 20.04 16.10 2.76
CA ALA A 415 20.23 14.74 2.24
C ALA A 415 19.14 14.33 1.24
N VAL A 416 18.63 15.29 0.46
CA VAL A 416 17.69 15.00 -0.62
C VAL A 416 18.32 14.11 -1.68
N ILE A 417 17.59 13.11 -2.12
CA ILE A 417 18.01 12.19 -3.18
C ILE A 417 17.44 12.67 -4.51
N ASP A 418 18.32 13.21 -5.36
CA ASP A 418 17.96 13.56 -6.73
C ASP A 418 18.21 12.38 -7.70
N ARG A 419 18.03 12.62 -9.00
CA ARG A 419 18.20 11.58 -10.04
C ARG A 419 19.63 11.02 -10.08
N ARG A 420 20.64 11.86 -9.85
CA ARG A 420 22.04 11.42 -9.85
C ARG A 420 22.33 10.54 -8.62
N ALA A 421 21.94 10.99 -7.45
CA ALA A 421 22.07 10.24 -6.21
C ALA A 421 21.32 8.89 -6.30
N LEU A 422 20.13 8.87 -6.90
CA LEU A 422 19.36 7.66 -7.11
C LEU A 422 20.04 6.64 -8.04
N ALA A 423 20.72 7.13 -9.09
CA ALA A 423 21.50 6.28 -9.99
C ALA A 423 22.70 5.65 -9.27
N LEU A 424 23.41 6.43 -8.46
CA LEU A 424 24.52 5.94 -7.63
C LEU A 424 24.07 4.92 -6.58
N LEU A 425 22.94 5.17 -5.93
CA LEU A 425 22.35 4.20 -4.99
C LEU A 425 22.02 2.87 -5.68
N THR A 426 21.45 2.95 -6.89
CA THR A 426 21.13 1.74 -7.66
C THR A 426 22.40 0.95 -7.99
N LEU A 427 23.46 1.63 -8.43
CA LEU A 427 24.74 0.99 -8.73
C LEU A 427 25.32 0.32 -7.49
N ALA A 428 25.32 1.00 -6.34
CA ALA A 428 25.81 0.43 -5.09
C ALA A 428 25.01 -0.81 -4.65
N GLU A 429 23.68 -0.83 -4.83
CA GLU A 429 22.85 -2.01 -4.54
C GLU A 429 23.14 -3.17 -5.50
N GLU A 430 23.37 -2.89 -6.78
CA GLU A 430 23.73 -3.90 -7.79
C GLU A 430 25.12 -4.51 -7.49
N GLU A 431 26.10 -3.71 -7.13
CA GLU A 431 27.45 -4.17 -6.73
C GLU A 431 27.40 -5.07 -5.47
N GLU A 432 26.63 -4.65 -4.45
CA GLU A 432 26.45 -5.45 -3.24
C GLU A 432 25.72 -6.77 -3.51
N ALA A 433 24.72 -6.77 -4.39
CA ALA A 433 24.03 -7.98 -4.81
C ALA A 433 25.00 -8.98 -5.48
N ILE A 434 25.87 -8.48 -6.38
CA ILE A 434 26.93 -9.29 -7.04
C ILE A 434 27.91 -9.83 -6.00
N ARG A 435 28.42 -8.98 -5.10
CA ARG A 435 29.37 -9.36 -4.05
C ARG A 435 28.83 -10.46 -3.14
N LEU A 436 27.53 -10.45 -2.86
CA LEU A 436 26.85 -11.42 -1.99
C LEU A 436 26.32 -12.65 -2.75
N GLY A 437 26.45 -12.70 -4.08
CA GLY A 437 25.84 -13.76 -4.92
C GLY A 437 24.30 -13.79 -4.81
N SER A 438 23.68 -12.65 -4.52
CA SER A 438 22.23 -12.52 -4.34
C SER A 438 21.56 -11.97 -5.59
N ALA A 439 20.32 -12.41 -5.84
CA ALA A 439 19.52 -11.88 -6.94
C ALA A 439 19.13 -10.40 -6.75
N GLU A 440 19.18 -9.90 -5.52
CA GLU A 440 18.85 -8.53 -5.15
C GLU A 440 19.50 -8.18 -3.81
N PHE A 441 19.89 -6.93 -3.67
CA PHE A 441 20.29 -6.33 -2.39
C PHE A 441 19.53 -5.02 -2.17
N LYS A 442 19.27 -4.68 -0.92
CA LYS A 442 18.73 -3.39 -0.47
C LYS A 442 19.39 -3.00 0.84
N PHE A 443 19.81 -1.76 0.94
CA PHE A 443 20.23 -1.20 2.22
C PHE A 443 19.04 -1.15 3.19
N ARG A 444 19.31 -1.20 4.50
CA ARG A 444 18.29 -1.29 5.54
C ARG A 444 17.85 0.06 6.08
N THR A 445 18.75 1.05 6.05
CA THR A 445 18.50 2.38 6.61
C THR A 445 18.79 3.48 5.58
N ASN A 446 18.24 4.67 5.80
CA ASN A 446 18.52 5.82 4.96
C ASN A 446 20.00 6.25 5.07
N GLU A 447 20.59 6.11 6.26
CA GLU A 447 21.99 6.41 6.53
C GLU A 447 22.91 5.51 5.70
N GLU A 448 22.63 4.20 5.63
CA GLU A 448 23.37 3.27 4.77
C GLU A 448 23.25 3.64 3.29
N MET A 449 22.04 4.01 2.83
CA MET A 449 21.80 4.46 1.44
C MET A 449 22.61 5.72 1.13
N ILE A 450 22.56 6.73 2.01
CA ILE A 450 23.29 7.99 1.83
C ILE A 450 24.81 7.75 1.86
N ALA A 451 25.30 6.94 2.79
CA ALA A 451 26.70 6.57 2.86
C ALA A 451 27.19 5.83 1.60
N ALA A 452 26.34 4.95 1.03
CA ALA A 452 26.63 4.25 -0.21
C ALA A 452 26.74 5.24 -1.40
N ILE A 453 25.82 6.20 -1.50
CA ILE A 453 25.86 7.25 -2.52
C ILE A 453 27.17 8.04 -2.43
N HIS A 454 27.57 8.45 -1.23
CA HIS A 454 28.81 9.21 -1.04
C HIS A 454 30.04 8.39 -1.44
N ARG A 455 30.09 7.09 -1.14
CA ARG A 455 31.19 6.21 -1.60
C ARG A 455 31.29 6.11 -3.12
N GLN A 456 30.15 6.14 -3.82
CA GLN A 456 30.11 6.11 -5.29
C GLN A 456 30.47 7.47 -5.92
N GLN A 457 30.51 8.55 -5.15
CA GLN A 457 30.92 9.89 -5.62
C GLN A 457 32.44 10.14 -5.47
N ALA A 458 33.08 9.41 -4.54
CA ALA A 458 34.50 9.51 -4.25
C ALA A 458 35.36 8.74 -5.26
#